data_fbdcdacff798f72d77c8441f0bb0232b
#
_entry.id   fbdcdacff798f72d77c8441f0bb0232b
#
_cell.length_a   1.000
_cell.length_b   1.000
_cell.length_c   1.000
_cell.angle_alpha   90.00
_cell.angle_beta   90.00
_cell.angle_gamma   90.00
#
_symmetry.space_group_name_H-M   'P 1'
#
loop_
_entity.id
_entity.type
_entity.pdbx_description
1 polymer ?
#
loop_
_entity_poly.entity_id
_entity_poly.type
_entity_poly.pdbx_seq_one_letter_code
_entity_poly.pdbx_strand_id
1 'polypeptide(L)'
;MRFDGLIPGYQVDVNVNEKDANKALYWDFGRIVDGEKQLDPHLHYGCFLLGYCESNFVREVHREMLLYDKPEVGENFLSEESLYLNKRSFELASKIKEMSGGFKSFFALSGSDANEGAIKLAFAYHQKKQNKDRKLIISFDGSYHGSTYLTQSVGNTLFNVDPFYEMPHYPHRKIVPRDFDLHTIDLETVACIIVESHTYAKKLKPYKDKFWKELEMIRIMYDIPIIVDDIFMGGGKLGKFFGWETTPFRPSIFTMGKAITGGHFPLSMTCYDDYIDKALGDNFNWDHGYTYSFFQPGIISVLYYLKQLSFDKFDDIRKNVKQVFEKNDFEIQSNAGIIFSTKREKPFHLIAPLNATDEYYDVLDTTLTNLKESDIT
;
A
#
# COMPACT_ATOMS: atom_id res chain seq x y z
N MET A 1 14.61 -15.64 -20.01
CA MET A 1 13.67 -15.95 -21.09
C MET A 1 12.98 -14.63 -21.46
N ARG A 2 12.95 -14.26 -22.74
CA ARG A 2 12.20 -13.07 -23.17
C ARG A 2 10.84 -13.56 -23.63
N PHE A 3 9.77 -12.99 -23.07
CA PHE A 3 8.43 -13.18 -23.63
C PHE A 3 8.37 -12.42 -24.96
N ASP A 4 7.77 -13.03 -25.97
CA ASP A 4 7.61 -12.34 -27.25
C ASP A 4 6.72 -11.10 -27.07
N GLY A 5 7.28 -9.93 -27.35
CA GLY A 5 6.59 -8.64 -27.18
C GLY A 5 6.43 -8.14 -25.74
N LEU A 6 6.93 -8.83 -24.73
CA LEU A 6 6.82 -8.40 -23.33
C LEU A 6 8.19 -8.26 -22.66
N ILE A 7 8.43 -7.13 -22.00
CA ILE A 7 9.59 -6.93 -21.12
C ILE A 7 9.15 -7.32 -19.70
N PRO A 8 9.70 -8.41 -19.11
CA PRO A 8 9.35 -8.79 -17.76
C PRO A 8 9.89 -7.77 -16.76
N GLY A 9 9.01 -7.19 -15.95
CA GLY A 9 9.39 -6.41 -14.79
C GLY A 9 9.82 -7.32 -13.62
N TYR A 10 10.25 -6.75 -12.53
CA TYR A 10 10.72 -7.47 -11.34
C TYR A 10 9.66 -8.37 -10.68
N GLN A 11 8.39 -8.19 -11.01
CA GLN A 11 7.26 -8.97 -10.48
C GLN A 11 6.96 -10.23 -11.29
N VAL A 12 7.62 -10.42 -12.42
CA VAL A 12 7.40 -11.57 -13.29
C VAL A 12 8.38 -12.67 -12.92
N ASP A 13 7.88 -13.84 -12.56
CA ASP A 13 8.73 -15.01 -12.43
C ASP A 13 9.19 -15.43 -13.83
N VAL A 14 10.49 -15.21 -14.11
CA VAL A 14 11.11 -15.55 -15.40
C VAL A 14 11.14 -17.03 -15.71
N ASN A 15 10.80 -17.88 -14.74
CA ASN A 15 10.69 -19.33 -14.91
C ASN A 15 9.29 -19.76 -15.39
N VAL A 16 8.29 -18.89 -15.33
CA VAL A 16 6.96 -19.17 -15.86
C VAL A 16 7.01 -19.02 -17.39
N ASN A 17 6.69 -20.08 -18.12
CA ASN A 17 6.55 -20.01 -19.55
C ASN A 17 5.11 -19.67 -19.95
N GLU A 18 4.92 -19.18 -21.19
CA GLU A 18 3.60 -18.75 -21.69
C GLU A 18 2.56 -19.89 -21.66
N LYS A 19 2.98 -21.14 -21.86
CA LYS A 19 2.06 -22.30 -21.83
C LYS A 19 1.53 -22.55 -20.43
N ASP A 20 2.33 -22.32 -19.40
CA ASP A 20 1.94 -22.50 -18.01
C ASP A 20 1.06 -21.34 -17.54
N ALA A 21 1.36 -20.12 -17.99
CA ALA A 21 0.52 -18.94 -17.70
C ALA A 21 -0.90 -19.11 -18.24
N ASN A 22 -1.06 -19.72 -19.43
CA ASN A 22 -2.37 -19.94 -20.04
C ASN A 22 -3.17 -21.08 -19.40
N LYS A 23 -2.55 -21.89 -18.54
CA LYS A 23 -3.21 -23.00 -17.83
C LYS A 23 -3.55 -22.67 -16.38
N ALA A 24 -3.05 -21.57 -15.84
CA ALA A 24 -3.26 -21.21 -14.46
C ALA A 24 -4.75 -20.84 -14.24
N LEU A 25 -5.46 -21.67 -13.52
CA LEU A 25 -6.75 -21.35 -12.95
C LEU A 25 -6.54 -20.74 -11.57
N TYR A 26 -7.42 -19.83 -11.18
CA TYR A 26 -7.39 -19.22 -9.85
C TYR A 26 -8.61 -19.69 -9.05
N TRP A 27 -8.42 -19.84 -7.76
CA TRP A 27 -9.47 -19.91 -6.77
C TRP A 27 -9.34 -18.72 -5.81
N ASP A 28 -10.22 -18.56 -4.86
CA ASP A 28 -10.32 -17.34 -4.05
C ASP A 28 -9.00 -16.91 -3.37
N PHE A 29 -8.12 -17.84 -3.01
CA PHE A 29 -6.91 -17.51 -2.26
C PHE A 29 -5.63 -18.05 -2.89
N GLY A 30 -5.61 -18.33 -4.18
CA GLY A 30 -4.42 -18.81 -4.84
C GLY A 30 -4.65 -19.36 -6.24
N ARG A 31 -3.85 -20.37 -6.61
CA ARG A 31 -3.87 -21.01 -7.93
C ARG A 31 -4.36 -22.45 -7.86
N ILE A 32 -4.87 -22.96 -8.98
CA ILE A 32 -5.15 -24.37 -9.18
C ILE A 32 -4.08 -24.92 -10.14
N VAL A 33 -3.26 -25.84 -9.68
CA VAL A 33 -2.21 -26.49 -10.47
C VAL A 33 -2.47 -27.97 -10.47
N ASP A 34 -2.59 -28.56 -11.67
CA ASP A 34 -2.89 -30.00 -11.87
C ASP A 34 -4.14 -30.48 -11.10
N GLY A 35 -5.13 -29.60 -10.95
CA GLY A 35 -6.38 -29.86 -10.24
C GLY A 35 -6.33 -29.62 -8.74
N GLU A 36 -5.15 -29.34 -8.17
CA GLU A 36 -4.99 -29.06 -6.75
C GLU A 36 -4.91 -27.57 -6.44
N LYS A 37 -5.54 -27.16 -5.33
CA LYS A 37 -5.51 -25.79 -4.85
C LYS A 37 -4.20 -25.50 -4.13
N GLN A 38 -3.49 -24.48 -4.60
CA GLN A 38 -2.29 -23.95 -4.00
C GLN A 38 -2.55 -22.57 -3.43
N LEU A 39 -2.18 -22.36 -2.18
CA LEU A 39 -2.33 -21.07 -1.50
C LEU A 39 -1.35 -20.03 -2.05
N ASP A 40 -1.82 -18.81 -2.31
CA ASP A 40 -0.94 -17.65 -2.39
C ASP A 40 -0.82 -17.00 -1.01
N PRO A 41 0.28 -17.21 -0.29
CA PRO A 41 0.43 -16.70 1.06
C PRO A 41 0.54 -15.18 1.10
N HIS A 42 0.80 -14.53 -0.03
CA HIS A 42 0.97 -13.08 -0.10
C HIS A 42 -0.24 -12.34 -0.65
N LEU A 43 -1.27 -13.06 -1.16
CA LEU A 43 -2.45 -12.48 -1.78
C LEU A 43 -2.10 -11.33 -2.74
N HIS A 44 -1.14 -11.60 -3.65
CA HIS A 44 -0.58 -10.63 -4.58
C HIS A 44 -0.11 -9.34 -3.89
N TYR A 45 0.90 -9.46 -3.03
CA TYR A 45 1.41 -8.34 -2.21
C TYR A 45 0.36 -7.68 -1.33
N GLY A 46 -0.60 -8.47 -0.83
CA GLY A 46 -1.66 -8.00 0.04
C GLY A 46 -2.72 -7.14 -0.63
N CYS A 47 -2.92 -7.32 -1.94
CA CYS A 47 -3.98 -6.63 -2.67
C CYS A 47 -5.34 -7.34 -2.51
N PHE A 48 -5.38 -8.68 -2.66
CA PHE A 48 -6.61 -9.46 -2.73
C PHE A 48 -7.07 -9.96 -1.36
N LEU A 49 -7.29 -9.06 -0.42
CA LEU A 49 -7.72 -9.46 0.94
C LEU A 49 -9.14 -10.04 0.97
N LEU A 50 -9.96 -9.81 -0.05
CA LEU A 50 -11.29 -10.42 -0.24
C LEU A 50 -11.27 -11.65 -1.14
N GLY A 51 -10.07 -12.08 -1.59
CA GLY A 51 -9.90 -13.18 -2.53
C GLY A 51 -9.83 -12.76 -4.00
N TYR A 52 -9.29 -13.64 -4.84
CA TYR A 52 -9.11 -13.41 -6.28
C TYR A 52 -10.39 -13.51 -7.09
N CYS A 53 -11.32 -14.36 -6.64
CA CYS A 53 -12.50 -14.75 -7.40
C CYS A 53 -13.80 -14.15 -6.81
N GLU A 54 -13.69 -13.04 -6.06
CA GLU A 54 -14.86 -12.35 -5.50
C GLU A 54 -15.74 -11.79 -6.64
N SER A 55 -16.55 -12.69 -7.20
CA SER A 55 -17.39 -12.39 -8.37
C SER A 55 -18.43 -11.29 -8.08
N ASN A 56 -18.87 -11.16 -6.84
CA ASN A 56 -19.81 -10.12 -6.45
C ASN A 56 -19.14 -8.75 -6.46
N PHE A 57 -17.86 -8.67 -6.11
CA PHE A 57 -17.11 -7.42 -6.11
C PHE A 57 -17.09 -6.77 -7.49
N VAL A 58 -16.63 -7.50 -8.51
CA VAL A 58 -16.55 -6.99 -9.89
C VAL A 58 -17.93 -6.69 -10.45
N ARG A 59 -18.92 -7.54 -10.15
CA ARG A 59 -20.31 -7.34 -10.58
C ARG A 59 -20.92 -6.08 -9.98
N GLU A 60 -20.72 -5.85 -8.68
CA GLU A 60 -21.24 -4.66 -8.01
C GLU A 60 -20.55 -3.38 -8.49
N VAL A 61 -19.23 -3.41 -8.69
CA VAL A 61 -18.52 -2.27 -9.29
C VAL A 61 -19.07 -1.96 -10.68
N HIS A 62 -19.26 -2.97 -11.53
CA HIS A 62 -19.82 -2.81 -12.87
C HIS A 62 -21.27 -2.29 -12.82
N ARG A 63 -22.11 -2.82 -11.92
CA ARG A 63 -23.48 -2.34 -11.73
C ARG A 63 -23.51 -0.86 -11.33
N GLU A 64 -22.69 -0.47 -10.38
CA GLU A 64 -22.60 0.92 -9.94
C GLU A 64 -22.11 1.85 -11.06
N MET A 65 -21.17 1.41 -11.88
CA MET A 65 -20.75 2.17 -13.07
C MET A 65 -21.92 2.40 -14.05
N LEU A 66 -22.70 1.37 -14.33
CA LEU A 66 -23.85 1.48 -15.23
C LEU A 66 -24.94 2.42 -14.71
N LEU A 67 -25.13 2.49 -13.40
CA LEU A 67 -26.11 3.37 -12.76
C LEU A 67 -25.71 4.84 -12.79
N TYR A 68 -24.41 5.14 -12.84
CA TYR A 68 -23.85 6.47 -12.73
C TYR A 68 -23.16 6.98 -14.01
N ASP A 69 -23.32 6.25 -15.10
CA ASP A 69 -22.64 6.50 -16.38
C ASP A 69 -23.16 7.73 -17.14
N LYS A 70 -24.06 8.49 -16.54
CA LYS A 70 -24.40 9.82 -17.02
C LYS A 70 -23.73 10.82 -16.05
N PRO A 71 -22.64 11.49 -16.45
CA PRO A 71 -22.22 12.68 -15.73
C PRO A 71 -23.45 13.59 -15.66
N GLU A 72 -23.82 14.04 -14.46
CA GLU A 72 -24.73 15.17 -14.37
C GLU A 72 -24.02 16.34 -15.03
N VAL A 73 -24.31 16.50 -16.31
CA VAL A 73 -23.78 17.56 -17.14
C VAL A 73 -24.43 18.84 -16.65
N GLY A 74 -23.78 19.51 -15.72
CA GLY A 74 -24.12 20.90 -15.42
C GLY A 74 -23.87 21.73 -16.67
N GLU A 75 -24.67 22.78 -16.87
CA GLU A 75 -24.66 23.64 -18.06
C GLU A 75 -23.31 24.33 -18.39
N ASN A 76 -22.26 24.11 -17.58
CA ASN A 76 -20.91 24.66 -17.75
C ASN A 76 -19.88 23.58 -18.14
N PHE A 77 -20.09 23.00 -19.28
CA PHE A 77 -19.31 21.92 -19.89
C PHE A 77 -18.02 22.44 -20.55
N LEU A 78 -17.13 23.09 -19.86
CA LEU A 78 -15.94 23.68 -20.53
C LEU A 78 -14.59 23.38 -19.85
N SER A 79 -14.48 22.53 -18.85
CA SER A 79 -13.18 22.05 -18.43
C SER A 79 -13.09 20.54 -18.61
N GLU A 80 -12.07 20.08 -19.32
CA GLU A 80 -11.75 18.65 -19.47
C GLU A 80 -11.60 17.96 -18.10
N GLU A 81 -11.26 18.70 -17.07
CA GLU A 81 -11.14 18.24 -15.68
C GLU A 81 -12.48 17.83 -15.05
N SER A 82 -13.61 18.35 -15.54
CA SER A 82 -14.94 17.99 -15.02
C SER A 82 -15.46 16.64 -15.53
N LEU A 83 -14.87 16.07 -16.58
CA LEU A 83 -15.32 14.82 -17.19
C LEU A 83 -15.20 13.59 -16.26
N TYR A 84 -14.31 13.65 -15.28
CA TYR A 84 -14.03 12.51 -14.40
C TYR A 84 -14.43 12.74 -12.95
N LEU A 85 -14.62 14.00 -12.54
CA LEU A 85 -15.03 14.35 -11.20
C LEU A 85 -16.55 14.16 -11.06
N ASN A 86 -16.96 13.16 -10.32
CA ASN A 86 -18.36 12.86 -10.09
C ASN A 86 -18.69 12.70 -8.60
N LYS A 87 -19.97 12.47 -8.31
CA LYS A 87 -20.49 12.29 -6.96
C LYS A 87 -19.74 11.22 -6.15
N ARG A 88 -19.29 10.14 -6.77
CA ARG A 88 -18.58 9.05 -6.10
C ARG A 88 -17.19 9.47 -5.63
N SER A 89 -16.52 10.34 -6.38
CA SER A 89 -15.23 10.91 -5.97
C SER A 89 -15.36 11.74 -4.71
N PHE A 90 -16.40 12.58 -4.62
CA PHE A 90 -16.70 13.35 -3.41
C PHE A 90 -17.12 12.46 -2.23
N GLU A 91 -17.95 11.43 -2.51
CA GLU A 91 -18.35 10.45 -1.49
C GLU A 91 -17.13 9.76 -0.87
N LEU A 92 -16.22 9.27 -1.71
CA LEU A 92 -14.99 8.64 -1.23
C LEU A 92 -14.12 9.61 -0.45
N ALA A 93 -13.87 10.81 -0.99
CA ALA A 93 -13.05 11.81 -0.31
C ALA A 93 -13.63 12.20 1.05
N SER A 94 -14.96 12.39 1.14
CA SER A 94 -15.65 12.69 2.38
C SER A 94 -15.55 11.55 3.39
N LYS A 95 -15.71 10.31 2.93
CA LYS A 95 -15.59 9.13 3.77
C LYS A 95 -14.17 8.93 4.32
N ILE A 96 -13.15 9.10 3.48
CA ILE A 96 -11.75 9.06 3.93
C ILE A 96 -11.47 10.18 4.92
N LYS A 97 -11.97 11.40 4.67
CA LYS A 97 -11.83 12.53 5.59
C LYS A 97 -12.45 12.23 6.96
N GLU A 98 -13.65 11.67 6.99
CA GLU A 98 -14.33 11.28 8.23
C GLU A 98 -13.54 10.21 8.98
N MET A 99 -13.18 9.11 8.30
CA MET A 99 -12.48 7.97 8.90
C MET A 99 -11.09 8.34 9.42
N SER A 100 -10.36 9.19 8.73
CA SER A 100 -8.99 9.62 9.08
C SER A 100 -8.95 10.74 10.10
N GLY A 101 -10.09 11.32 10.48
CA GLY A 101 -10.16 12.46 11.38
C GLY A 101 -9.68 13.76 10.73
N GLY A 102 -10.03 13.99 9.45
CA GLY A 102 -9.90 15.30 8.80
C GLY A 102 -8.97 15.38 7.60
N PHE A 103 -8.27 14.31 7.19
CA PHE A 103 -7.38 14.37 6.04
C PHE A 103 -8.14 14.58 4.72
N LYS A 104 -7.62 15.44 3.87
CA LYS A 104 -8.05 15.60 2.48
C LYS A 104 -7.31 14.60 1.60
N SER A 105 -7.92 14.18 0.48
CA SER A 105 -7.40 13.12 -0.39
C SER A 105 -7.18 13.60 -1.82
N PHE A 106 -6.10 13.15 -2.42
CA PHE A 106 -5.84 13.21 -3.86
C PHE A 106 -5.72 11.77 -4.38
N PHE A 107 -6.40 11.46 -5.48
CA PHE A 107 -6.41 10.10 -6.05
C PHE A 107 -5.37 9.93 -7.14
N ALA A 108 -4.74 8.75 -7.17
CA ALA A 108 -3.77 8.32 -8.16
C ALA A 108 -4.03 6.86 -8.53
N LEU A 109 -3.32 6.30 -9.50
CA LEU A 109 -3.54 4.93 -9.96
C LEU A 109 -2.65 3.91 -9.27
N SER A 110 -1.41 4.27 -8.96
CA SER A 110 -0.45 3.36 -8.33
C SER A 110 0.09 3.92 -7.02
N GLY A 111 0.62 3.03 -6.16
CA GLY A 111 1.28 3.45 -4.94
C GLY A 111 2.51 4.33 -5.20
N SER A 112 3.24 4.07 -6.29
CA SER A 112 4.35 4.93 -6.71
C SER A 112 3.87 6.35 -7.01
N ASP A 113 2.75 6.48 -7.73
CA ASP A 113 2.17 7.80 -8.04
C ASP A 113 1.71 8.53 -6.78
N ALA A 114 1.10 7.80 -5.84
CA ALA A 114 0.68 8.39 -4.56
C ALA A 114 1.88 8.91 -3.76
N ASN A 115 2.98 8.16 -3.71
CA ASN A 115 4.21 8.60 -3.03
C ASN A 115 4.91 9.75 -3.76
N GLU A 116 4.93 9.77 -5.10
CA GLU A 116 5.36 10.93 -5.88
C GLU A 116 4.55 12.17 -5.50
N GLY A 117 3.22 12.02 -5.44
CA GLY A 117 2.31 13.07 -5.01
C GLY A 117 2.60 13.56 -3.61
N ALA A 118 2.81 12.67 -2.65
CA ALA A 118 3.12 13.00 -1.26
C ALA A 118 4.42 13.82 -1.14
N ILE A 119 5.47 13.43 -1.85
CA ILE A 119 6.75 14.14 -1.85
C ILE A 119 6.60 15.51 -2.53
N LYS A 120 5.92 15.59 -3.68
CA LYS A 120 5.64 16.86 -4.37
C LYS A 120 4.83 17.81 -3.48
N LEU A 121 3.88 17.27 -2.71
CA LEU A 121 3.07 18.06 -1.77
C LEU A 121 3.92 18.67 -0.65
N ALA A 122 4.87 17.91 -0.12
CA ALA A 122 5.83 18.41 0.87
C ALA A 122 6.72 19.53 0.30
N PHE A 123 7.16 19.42 -0.96
CA PHE A 123 7.84 20.52 -1.62
C PHE A 123 6.95 21.76 -1.81
N ALA A 124 5.70 21.57 -2.24
CA ALA A 124 4.74 22.66 -2.39
C ALA A 124 4.49 23.38 -1.06
N TYR A 125 4.38 22.60 0.05
CA TYR A 125 4.27 23.11 1.39
C TYR A 125 5.41 24.10 1.74
N HIS A 126 6.65 23.69 1.51
CA HIS A 126 7.81 24.54 1.79
C HIS A 126 7.89 25.76 0.86
N GLN A 127 7.54 25.60 -0.42
CA GLN A 127 7.48 26.72 -1.35
C GLN A 127 6.48 27.78 -0.93
N LYS A 128 5.29 27.38 -0.46
CA LYS A 128 4.26 28.30 0.08
C LYS A 128 4.76 29.04 1.33
N LYS A 129 5.56 28.40 2.15
CA LYS A 129 6.22 29.00 3.33
C LYS A 129 7.51 29.75 2.99
N GLN A 130 7.87 29.87 1.72
CA GLN A 130 9.09 30.49 1.21
C GLN A 130 10.40 29.80 1.66
N ASN A 131 10.33 28.56 2.10
CA ASN A 131 11.48 27.74 2.52
C ASN A 131 12.05 26.97 1.31
N LYS A 132 12.47 27.68 0.26
CA LYS A 132 12.84 27.09 -1.06
C LYS A 132 14.10 26.23 -1.05
N ASP A 133 14.91 26.32 -0.02
CA ASP A 133 16.18 25.56 0.10
C ASP A 133 16.00 24.17 0.70
N ARG A 134 14.81 23.85 1.19
CA ARG A 134 14.46 22.52 1.68
C ARG A 134 14.26 21.55 0.52
N LYS A 135 15.24 20.70 0.27
CA LYS A 135 15.28 19.77 -0.87
C LYS A 135 15.59 18.34 -0.45
N LEU A 136 16.19 18.14 0.72
CA LEU A 136 16.61 16.83 1.17
C LEU A 136 15.41 15.97 1.56
N ILE A 137 15.33 14.76 1.00
CA ILE A 137 14.38 13.74 1.38
C ILE A 137 15.10 12.70 2.20
N ILE A 138 14.60 12.41 3.41
CA ILE A 138 15.12 11.34 4.26
C ILE A 138 14.18 10.14 4.18
N SER A 139 14.76 8.96 4.07
CA SER A 139 14.07 7.68 4.16
C SER A 139 14.93 6.66 4.94
N PHE A 140 14.39 5.45 5.16
CA PHE A 140 15.02 4.47 6.03
C PHE A 140 15.43 3.21 5.28
N ASP A 141 16.56 2.63 5.70
CA ASP A 141 17.12 1.42 5.12
C ASP A 141 16.13 0.24 5.14
N GLY A 142 16.03 -0.44 4.00
CA GLY A 142 15.10 -1.53 3.75
C GLY A 142 13.68 -1.10 3.42
N SER A 143 13.44 0.19 3.12
CA SER A 143 12.14 0.69 2.68
C SER A 143 11.95 0.53 1.18
N TYR A 144 10.68 0.32 0.77
CA TYR A 144 10.23 0.34 -0.61
C TYR A 144 9.10 1.35 -0.78
N HIS A 145 9.33 2.37 -1.58
CA HIS A 145 8.36 3.45 -1.79
C HIS A 145 7.81 3.54 -3.21
N GLY A 146 8.22 2.65 -4.09
CA GLY A 146 7.75 2.59 -5.48
C GLY A 146 8.87 2.42 -6.49
N SER A 147 8.50 2.45 -7.78
CA SER A 147 9.38 2.20 -8.92
C SER A 147 9.43 3.34 -9.94
N THR A 148 8.81 4.49 -9.65
CA THR A 148 9.02 5.73 -10.40
C THR A 148 10.36 6.36 -10.01
N TYR A 149 10.88 7.28 -10.81
CA TYR A 149 12.21 7.85 -10.62
C TYR A 149 12.46 8.36 -9.19
N LEU A 150 11.55 9.17 -8.65
CA LEU A 150 11.73 9.75 -7.32
C LEU A 150 11.50 8.71 -6.22
N THR A 151 10.43 7.93 -6.30
CA THR A 151 10.11 6.92 -5.28
C THR A 151 11.13 5.80 -5.22
N GLN A 152 11.67 5.37 -6.36
CA GLN A 152 12.78 4.41 -6.40
C GLN A 152 14.06 5.02 -5.82
N SER A 153 14.28 6.31 -6.04
CA SER A 153 15.45 7.01 -5.49
C SER A 153 15.47 7.04 -3.97
N VAL A 154 14.33 7.08 -3.31
CA VAL A 154 14.21 7.16 -1.84
C VAL A 154 13.98 5.79 -1.17
N GLY A 155 13.83 4.71 -1.95
CA GLY A 155 13.85 3.33 -1.47
C GLY A 155 15.20 2.66 -1.71
N ASN A 156 15.49 1.58 -1.00
CA ASN A 156 16.68 0.77 -1.26
C ASN A 156 16.42 -0.74 -1.20
N THR A 157 15.15 -1.14 -1.20
CA THR A 157 14.77 -2.53 -1.40
C THR A 157 14.68 -2.81 -2.89
N LEU A 158 15.65 -3.57 -3.41
CA LEU A 158 15.70 -3.97 -4.81
C LEU A 158 15.25 -5.44 -4.92
N PHE A 159 14.31 -5.69 -5.82
CA PHE A 159 13.82 -7.04 -6.11
C PHE A 159 14.33 -7.48 -7.48
N ASN A 160 15.17 -8.49 -7.54
CA ASN A 160 15.65 -9.15 -8.78
C ASN A 160 16.07 -8.18 -9.90
N VAL A 161 16.78 -7.13 -9.54
CA VAL A 161 17.29 -6.15 -10.50
C VAL A 161 18.58 -6.68 -11.10
N ASP A 162 18.75 -6.49 -12.41
CA ASP A 162 20.00 -6.80 -13.11
C ASP A 162 21.16 -6.07 -12.40
N PRO A 163 22.24 -6.78 -12.00
CA PRO A 163 23.38 -6.18 -11.32
C PRO A 163 24.07 -5.06 -12.11
N PHE A 164 23.85 -5.00 -13.42
CA PHE A 164 24.39 -3.95 -14.30
C PHE A 164 23.41 -2.79 -14.51
N TYR A 165 22.22 -2.84 -13.88
CA TYR A 165 21.27 -1.75 -13.98
C TYR A 165 21.61 -0.66 -12.98
N GLU A 166 22.11 0.47 -13.49
CA GLU A 166 22.34 1.69 -12.71
C GLU A 166 21.33 2.76 -13.12
N MET A 167 20.48 3.16 -12.19
CA MET A 167 19.57 4.28 -12.39
C MET A 167 20.13 5.51 -11.68
N PRO A 168 20.18 6.68 -12.36
CA PRO A 168 20.47 7.93 -11.68
C PRO A 168 19.46 8.18 -10.58
N HIS A 169 19.88 8.63 -9.43
CA HIS A 169 19.01 8.89 -8.30
C HIS A 169 18.78 10.40 -8.11
N TYR A 170 17.66 10.73 -7.47
CA TYR A 170 17.44 12.10 -7.02
C TYR A 170 18.60 12.58 -6.12
N PRO A 171 19.26 13.70 -6.46
CA PRO A 171 20.54 14.06 -5.83
C PRO A 171 20.42 14.49 -4.36
N HIS A 172 19.26 15.01 -3.95
CA HIS A 172 19.02 15.45 -2.59
C HIS A 172 18.22 14.40 -1.81
N ARG A 173 18.79 13.21 -1.63
CA ARG A 173 18.21 12.12 -0.86
C ARG A 173 19.20 11.59 0.16
N LYS A 174 18.71 11.07 1.28
CA LYS A 174 19.52 10.36 2.27
C LYS A 174 18.75 9.18 2.83
N ILE A 175 19.24 7.98 2.58
CA ILE A 175 18.72 6.76 3.17
C ILE A 175 19.57 6.44 4.40
N VAL A 176 18.92 6.31 5.56
CA VAL A 176 19.62 6.13 6.83
C VAL A 176 19.18 4.85 7.53
N PRO A 177 20.03 4.23 8.37
CA PRO A 177 19.61 3.18 9.28
C PRO A 177 18.44 3.61 10.18
N ARG A 178 17.64 2.67 10.64
CA ARG A 178 16.46 2.96 11.49
C ARG A 178 16.79 3.54 12.86
N ASP A 179 17.99 3.33 13.35
CA ASP A 179 18.52 3.84 14.62
C ASP A 179 19.48 5.01 14.44
N PHE A 180 19.50 5.58 13.22
CA PHE A 180 20.33 6.73 12.90
C PHE A 180 19.88 7.96 13.69
N ASP A 181 20.83 8.70 14.23
CA ASP A 181 20.55 9.98 14.89
C ASP A 181 20.28 11.07 13.84
N LEU A 182 19.02 11.41 13.65
CA LEU A 182 18.57 12.39 12.66
C LEU A 182 19.08 13.81 12.98
N HIS A 183 19.43 14.12 14.23
CA HIS A 183 19.98 15.43 14.62
C HIS A 183 21.42 15.66 14.10
N THR A 184 22.06 14.65 13.56
CA THR A 184 23.36 14.79 12.86
C THR A 184 23.22 15.34 11.43
N ILE A 185 22.00 15.46 10.92
CA ILE A 185 21.69 16.07 9.62
C ILE A 185 21.30 17.53 9.86
N ASP A 186 21.65 18.40 8.92
CA ASP A 186 21.10 19.75 8.89
C ASP A 186 19.61 19.69 8.51
N LEU A 187 18.76 19.65 9.56
CA LEU A 187 17.31 19.51 9.43
C LEU A 187 16.66 20.71 8.74
N GLU A 188 17.33 21.86 8.64
CA GLU A 188 16.83 23.02 7.89
C GLU A 188 16.85 22.81 6.38
N THR A 189 17.59 21.82 5.89
CA THR A 189 17.64 21.44 4.46
C THR A 189 16.61 20.40 4.09
N VAL A 190 15.94 19.78 5.07
CA VAL A 190 15.03 18.65 4.88
C VAL A 190 13.66 19.11 4.39
N ALA A 191 13.22 18.56 3.25
CA ALA A 191 11.90 18.79 2.68
C ALA A 191 10.84 17.87 3.30
N CYS A 192 11.17 16.61 3.50
CA CYS A 192 10.29 15.64 4.14
C CYS A 192 11.07 14.41 4.62
N ILE A 193 10.44 13.66 5.50
CA ILE A 193 10.87 12.32 5.89
C ILE A 193 9.77 11.37 5.44
N ILE A 194 10.12 10.31 4.67
CA ILE A 194 9.19 9.26 4.26
C ILE A 194 9.53 7.95 4.95
N VAL A 195 8.51 7.30 5.51
CA VAL A 195 8.65 6.07 6.29
C VAL A 195 7.43 5.16 6.11
N GLU A 196 7.64 3.85 6.03
CA GLU A 196 6.56 2.86 6.11
C GLU A 196 6.08 2.73 7.57
N SER A 197 4.76 2.59 7.81
CA SER A 197 4.26 2.34 9.18
C SER A 197 4.90 1.07 9.79
N HIS A 198 5.11 0.03 8.96
CA HIS A 198 5.85 -1.18 9.27
C HIS A 198 6.64 -1.60 8.03
N THR A 199 7.95 -1.79 8.15
CA THR A 199 8.79 -2.13 6.99
C THR A 199 8.69 -3.59 6.61
N TYR A 200 8.13 -3.88 5.45
CA TYR A 200 7.93 -5.25 4.95
C TYR A 200 9.22 -6.04 4.82
N ALA A 201 10.24 -5.47 4.20
CA ALA A 201 11.52 -6.14 3.95
C ALA A 201 12.27 -6.58 5.23
N LYS A 202 11.97 -5.99 6.38
CA LYS A 202 12.56 -6.35 7.69
C LYS A 202 11.59 -7.17 8.55
N LYS A 203 10.79 -8.05 7.93
CA LYS A 203 9.84 -8.95 8.59
C LYS A 203 8.82 -8.18 9.44
N LEU A 204 8.35 -7.04 8.95
CA LEU A 204 7.33 -6.18 9.59
C LEU A 204 7.66 -5.82 11.03
N LYS A 205 8.93 -5.65 11.36
CA LYS A 205 9.30 -5.15 12.67
C LYS A 205 8.77 -3.73 12.83
N PRO A 206 7.87 -3.48 13.78
CA PRO A 206 7.42 -2.13 14.05
C PRO A 206 8.61 -1.29 14.53
N TYR A 207 8.56 -0.01 14.26
CA TYR A 207 9.47 0.93 14.90
C TYR A 207 9.12 1.03 16.39
N LYS A 208 10.14 1.28 17.22
CA LYS A 208 9.92 1.52 18.65
C LYS A 208 9.22 2.86 18.87
N ASP A 209 8.46 3.00 19.94
CA ASP A 209 7.80 4.25 20.30
C ASP A 209 8.73 5.45 20.36
N LYS A 210 9.99 5.24 20.78
CA LYS A 210 11.02 6.29 20.79
C LYS A 210 11.24 6.90 19.40
N PHE A 211 11.25 6.07 18.35
CA PHE A 211 11.43 6.53 16.97
C PHE A 211 10.29 7.45 16.54
N TRP A 212 9.05 7.06 16.81
CA TRP A 212 7.88 7.87 16.48
C TRP A 212 7.83 9.19 17.25
N LYS A 213 8.21 9.16 18.52
CA LYS A 213 8.34 10.38 19.35
C LYS A 213 9.40 11.33 18.81
N GLU A 214 10.51 10.80 18.30
CA GLU A 214 11.56 11.59 17.67
C GLU A 214 11.07 12.25 16.38
N LEU A 215 10.38 11.48 15.50
CA LEU A 215 9.78 12.06 14.30
C LEU A 215 8.74 13.15 14.61
N GLU A 216 7.96 12.98 15.68
CA GLU A 216 7.01 14.01 16.12
C GLU A 216 7.71 15.27 16.60
N MET A 217 8.81 15.15 17.36
CA MET A 217 9.61 16.30 17.76
C MET A 217 10.23 17.01 16.55
N ILE A 218 10.78 16.26 15.61
CA ILE A 218 11.36 16.83 14.38
C ILE A 218 10.30 17.55 13.57
N ARG A 219 9.11 16.94 13.40
CA ARG A 219 7.98 17.56 12.70
C ARG A 219 7.61 18.92 13.30
N ILE A 220 7.52 19.00 14.63
CA ILE A 220 7.12 20.21 15.34
C ILE A 220 8.23 21.26 15.36
N MET A 221 9.46 20.87 15.72
CA MET A 221 10.55 21.81 15.94
C MET A 221 11.15 22.38 14.65
N TYR A 222 11.20 21.56 13.59
CA TYR A 222 11.82 21.93 12.32
C TYR A 222 10.81 22.13 11.20
N ASP A 223 9.53 21.98 11.50
CA ASP A 223 8.47 22.19 10.50
C ASP A 223 8.63 21.30 9.26
N ILE A 224 8.94 20.01 9.49
CA ILE A 224 9.18 19.02 8.42
C ILE A 224 7.97 18.11 8.26
N PRO A 225 7.30 18.08 7.10
CA PRO A 225 6.26 17.10 6.81
C PRO A 225 6.78 15.66 6.93
N ILE A 226 6.06 14.83 7.69
CA ILE A 226 6.34 13.39 7.78
C ILE A 226 5.31 12.65 6.94
N ILE A 227 5.80 11.90 5.96
CA ILE A 227 5.00 11.06 5.06
C ILE A 227 5.03 9.64 5.58
N VAL A 228 3.87 9.08 5.91
CA VAL A 228 3.76 7.65 6.21
C VAL A 228 3.25 6.92 4.97
N ASP A 229 4.11 6.10 4.40
CA ASP A 229 3.75 5.18 3.31
C ASP A 229 3.00 3.99 3.88
N ASP A 230 1.70 4.00 3.68
CA ASP A 230 0.78 2.97 4.15
C ASP A 230 0.20 2.12 3.00
N ILE A 231 0.86 2.18 1.83
CA ILE A 231 0.45 1.45 0.61
C ILE A 231 0.35 -0.05 0.87
N PHE A 232 1.33 -0.61 1.58
CA PHE A 232 1.31 -2.03 1.89
C PHE A 232 0.49 -2.34 3.15
N MET A 233 0.61 -1.54 4.20
CA MET A 233 0.05 -1.84 5.51
C MET A 233 -1.42 -1.44 5.65
N GLY A 234 -1.87 -0.47 4.91
CA GLY A 234 -3.25 -0.02 4.91
C GLY A 234 -4.24 -1.06 4.35
N GLY A 235 -5.51 -0.73 4.46
CA GLY A 235 -6.61 -1.55 3.97
C GLY A 235 -7.06 -2.68 4.92
N GLY A 236 -6.69 -2.64 6.19
CA GLY A 236 -7.24 -3.56 7.21
C GLY A 236 -6.28 -4.65 7.69
N LYS A 237 -5.16 -4.91 7.01
CA LYS A 237 -4.20 -5.98 7.35
C LYS A 237 -3.74 -5.98 8.80
N LEU A 238 -3.63 -4.82 9.41
CA LEU A 238 -3.20 -4.65 10.80
C LEU A 238 -4.35 -4.52 11.81
N GLY A 239 -5.59 -4.79 11.39
CA GLY A 239 -6.78 -4.65 12.25
C GLY A 239 -7.29 -3.21 12.35
N LYS A 240 -6.74 -2.31 11.56
CA LYS A 240 -7.16 -0.92 11.36
C LYS A 240 -7.16 -0.62 9.87
N PHE A 241 -8.07 0.25 9.41
CA PHE A 241 -8.09 0.61 7.98
C PHE A 241 -6.83 1.36 7.57
N PHE A 242 -6.39 2.31 8.38
CA PHE A 242 -5.10 2.98 8.20
C PHE A 242 -4.05 2.26 9.05
N GLY A 243 -2.97 1.79 8.44
CA GLY A 243 -1.91 1.07 9.16
C GLY A 243 -1.17 1.97 10.15
N TRP A 244 -1.05 3.27 9.85
CA TRP A 244 -0.45 4.25 10.76
C TRP A 244 -1.19 4.37 12.11
N GLU A 245 -2.49 4.06 12.18
CA GLU A 245 -3.25 4.04 13.45
C GLU A 245 -2.75 2.98 14.45
N THR A 246 -1.93 2.04 13.99
CA THR A 246 -1.28 1.04 14.86
C THR A 246 0.05 1.53 15.44
N THR A 247 0.45 2.75 15.10
CA THR A 247 1.62 3.45 15.64
C THR A 247 1.18 4.58 16.57
N PRO A 248 2.03 5.04 17.50
CA PRO A 248 1.70 6.18 18.35
C PRO A 248 1.93 7.53 17.63
N PHE A 249 1.82 7.57 16.31
CA PHE A 249 2.16 8.73 15.49
C PHE A 249 1.05 9.08 14.51
N ARG A 250 0.71 10.38 14.40
CA ARG A 250 -0.19 10.91 13.38
C ARG A 250 0.62 11.61 12.29
N PRO A 251 0.61 11.11 11.06
CA PRO A 251 1.38 11.71 9.97
C PRO A 251 0.84 13.08 9.54
N SER A 252 1.67 13.88 8.87
CA SER A 252 1.19 15.08 8.14
C SER A 252 0.60 14.68 6.79
N ILE A 253 1.21 13.67 6.17
CA ILE A 253 0.78 13.10 4.89
C ILE A 253 0.86 11.58 5.02
N PHE A 254 -0.12 10.86 4.47
CA PHE A 254 -0.02 9.42 4.29
C PHE A 254 -0.50 8.99 2.90
N THR A 255 -0.04 7.82 2.47
CA THR A 255 -0.43 7.26 1.18
C THR A 255 -1.05 5.88 1.35
N MET A 256 -1.99 5.53 0.50
CA MET A 256 -2.65 4.22 0.50
C MET A 256 -2.81 3.68 -0.92
N GLY A 257 -2.94 2.36 -1.03
CA GLY A 257 -3.14 1.65 -2.29
C GLY A 257 -3.42 0.17 -2.06
N LYS A 258 -3.12 -0.65 -3.05
CA LYS A 258 -3.24 -2.13 -2.96
C LYS A 258 -4.61 -2.58 -2.46
N ALA A 259 -4.68 -3.07 -1.22
CA ALA A 259 -5.88 -3.67 -0.64
C ALA A 259 -7.13 -2.79 -0.66
N ILE A 260 -6.98 -1.46 -0.67
CA ILE A 260 -8.14 -0.57 -0.57
C ILE A 260 -9.17 -0.74 -1.68
N THR A 261 -8.77 -1.34 -2.82
CA THR A 261 -9.66 -1.65 -3.96
C THR A 261 -10.07 -3.12 -4.01
N GLY A 262 -9.73 -3.92 -3.00
CA GLY A 262 -9.89 -5.37 -3.05
C GLY A 262 -8.98 -6.05 -4.08
N GLY A 263 -8.04 -5.33 -4.70
CA GLY A 263 -7.11 -5.84 -5.70
C GLY A 263 -7.61 -5.84 -7.15
N HIS A 264 -8.89 -5.61 -7.38
CA HIS A 264 -9.51 -5.79 -8.70
C HIS A 264 -9.31 -4.60 -9.66
N PHE A 265 -9.15 -3.39 -9.12
CA PHE A 265 -8.96 -2.18 -9.92
C PHE A 265 -7.85 -1.30 -9.33
N PRO A 266 -7.07 -0.60 -10.17
CA PRO A 266 -6.06 0.30 -9.67
C PRO A 266 -6.70 1.55 -9.06
N LEU A 267 -6.33 1.86 -7.83
CA LEU A 267 -6.47 3.17 -7.19
C LEU A 267 -5.49 3.24 -6.03
N SER A 268 -4.96 4.42 -5.84
CA SER A 268 -4.18 4.82 -4.68
C SER A 268 -4.56 6.24 -4.28
N MET A 269 -4.09 6.69 -3.14
CA MET A 269 -4.38 8.05 -2.68
C MET A 269 -3.23 8.61 -1.86
N THR A 270 -3.04 9.92 -1.99
CA THR A 270 -2.26 10.76 -1.09
C THR A 270 -3.21 11.54 -0.21
N CYS A 271 -3.04 11.43 1.11
CA CYS A 271 -3.88 12.14 2.07
C CYS A 271 -3.02 13.06 2.92
N TYR A 272 -3.54 14.27 3.22
CA TYR A 272 -2.82 15.29 3.96
C TYR A 272 -3.73 15.99 4.98
N ASP A 273 -3.15 16.40 6.09
CA ASP A 273 -3.86 16.97 7.21
C ASP A 273 -4.12 18.48 7.06
N ASP A 274 -4.88 19.03 8.00
CA ASP A 274 -5.20 20.45 8.07
C ASP A 274 -3.97 21.36 8.21
N TYR A 275 -2.85 20.83 8.73
CA TYR A 275 -1.64 21.60 8.88
C TYR A 275 -1.00 21.88 7.52
N ILE A 276 -0.94 20.89 6.67
CA ILE A 276 -0.51 21.03 5.27
C ILE A 276 -1.52 21.91 4.51
N ASP A 277 -2.82 21.63 4.64
CA ASP A 277 -3.89 22.34 3.93
C ASP A 277 -3.87 23.85 4.18
N LYS A 278 -3.76 24.26 5.44
CA LYS A 278 -3.70 25.68 5.81
C LYS A 278 -2.49 26.41 5.24
N ALA A 279 -1.34 25.73 5.15
CA ALA A 279 -0.15 26.31 4.56
C ALA A 279 -0.26 26.48 3.03
N LEU A 280 -0.93 25.56 2.37
CA LEU A 280 -1.18 25.64 0.92
C LEU A 280 -2.18 26.74 0.58
N GLY A 281 -3.20 26.95 1.42
CA GLY A 281 -4.22 27.96 1.26
C GLY A 281 -5.35 27.60 0.29
N ASP A 282 -6.48 28.29 0.38
CA ASP A 282 -7.72 27.96 -0.34
C ASP A 282 -7.61 28.02 -1.88
N ASN A 283 -6.67 28.80 -2.40
CA ASN A 283 -6.43 28.94 -3.84
C ASN A 283 -5.24 28.11 -4.33
N PHE A 284 -4.89 27.05 -3.62
CA PHE A 284 -3.81 26.16 -4.04
C PHE A 284 -4.22 25.36 -5.26
N ASN A 285 -3.60 25.68 -6.39
CA ASN A 285 -3.67 24.88 -7.60
C ASN A 285 -2.40 24.05 -7.71
N TRP A 286 -2.54 22.75 -7.65
CA TRP A 286 -1.42 21.83 -7.64
C TRP A 286 -1.11 21.35 -9.07
N ASP A 287 0.11 21.64 -9.53
CA ASP A 287 0.61 21.12 -10.80
C ASP A 287 0.99 19.63 -10.64
N HIS A 288 -0.01 18.81 -10.37
CA HIS A 288 0.10 17.37 -10.24
C HIS A 288 -1.25 16.72 -10.53
N GLY A 289 -1.25 15.77 -11.45
CA GLY A 289 -2.46 15.05 -11.83
C GLY A 289 -2.17 14.00 -12.88
N TYR A 290 -3.16 13.18 -13.10
CA TYR A 290 -3.14 12.13 -14.10
C TYR A 290 -4.45 12.18 -14.88
N THR A 291 -4.44 11.77 -16.16
CA THR A 291 -5.65 11.66 -16.96
C THR A 291 -6.77 10.86 -16.24
N TYR A 292 -6.38 9.87 -15.45
CA TYR A 292 -7.30 9.01 -14.71
C TYR A 292 -7.29 9.23 -13.19
N SER A 293 -7.02 10.44 -12.71
CA SER A 293 -7.04 10.75 -11.25
C SER A 293 -8.37 10.38 -10.58
N PHE A 294 -9.47 10.46 -11.30
CA PHE A 294 -10.81 10.09 -10.81
C PHE A 294 -11.32 8.80 -11.47
N PHE A 295 -10.46 7.79 -11.58
CA PHE A 295 -10.79 6.52 -12.20
C PHE A 295 -11.95 5.82 -11.49
N GLN A 296 -13.14 5.88 -12.08
CA GLN A 296 -14.38 5.47 -11.43
C GLN A 296 -14.42 4.02 -10.97
N PRO A 297 -13.94 3.02 -11.75
CA PRO A 297 -13.90 1.65 -11.25
C PRO A 297 -13.11 1.50 -9.96
N GLY A 298 -11.97 2.20 -9.84
CA GLY A 298 -11.15 2.20 -8.64
C GLY A 298 -11.86 2.87 -7.45
N ILE A 299 -12.48 4.03 -7.67
CA ILE A 299 -13.22 4.77 -6.64
C ILE A 299 -14.40 3.94 -6.11
N ILE A 300 -15.20 3.37 -7.00
CA ILE A 300 -16.33 2.51 -6.62
C ILE A 300 -15.82 1.27 -5.88
N SER A 301 -14.68 0.72 -6.31
CA SER A 301 -14.06 -0.43 -5.64
C SER A 301 -13.68 -0.13 -4.19
N VAL A 302 -13.11 1.04 -3.91
CA VAL A 302 -12.81 1.43 -2.53
C VAL A 302 -14.09 1.59 -1.71
N LEU A 303 -15.11 2.24 -2.27
CA LEU A 303 -16.39 2.41 -1.58
C LEU A 303 -17.05 1.06 -1.28
N TYR A 304 -16.98 0.10 -2.21
CA TYR A 304 -17.50 -1.25 -2.00
C TYR A 304 -16.64 -2.01 -0.97
N TYR A 305 -15.32 -1.94 -1.08
CA TYR A 305 -14.39 -2.55 -0.13
C TYR A 305 -14.67 -2.10 1.31
N LEU A 306 -14.87 -0.80 1.53
CA LEU A 306 -15.20 -0.23 2.83
C LEU A 306 -16.51 -0.79 3.41
N LYS A 307 -17.49 -1.14 2.56
CA LYS A 307 -18.74 -1.79 2.99
C LYS A 307 -18.54 -3.24 3.43
N GLN A 308 -17.52 -3.92 2.90
CA GLN A 308 -17.22 -5.32 3.23
C GLN A 308 -16.33 -5.47 4.47
N LEU A 309 -15.68 -4.38 4.91
CA LEU A 309 -14.80 -4.43 6.07
C LEU A 309 -15.58 -4.68 7.36
N SER A 310 -15.18 -5.74 8.05
CA SER A 310 -15.64 -6.06 9.41
C SER A 310 -14.43 -6.49 10.24
N PHE A 311 -14.01 -5.62 11.13
CA PHE A 311 -12.84 -5.89 11.98
C PHE A 311 -13.10 -7.02 12.98
N ASP A 312 -14.36 -7.23 13.43
CA ASP A 312 -14.72 -8.34 14.29
C ASP A 312 -14.47 -9.69 13.59
N LYS A 313 -14.93 -9.83 12.35
CA LYS A 313 -14.65 -11.03 11.54
C LYS A 313 -13.15 -11.23 11.31
N PHE A 314 -12.41 -10.16 11.14
CA PHE A 314 -10.97 -10.21 10.92
C PHE A 314 -10.21 -10.76 12.14
N ASP A 315 -10.63 -10.41 13.35
CA ASP A 315 -10.05 -10.95 14.57
C ASP A 315 -10.31 -12.46 14.72
N ASP A 316 -11.51 -12.93 14.37
CA ASP A 316 -11.82 -14.36 14.34
C ASP A 316 -10.98 -15.11 13.29
N ILE A 317 -10.83 -14.56 12.08
CA ILE A 317 -10.00 -15.15 11.03
C ILE A 317 -8.55 -15.28 11.50
N ARG A 318 -8.00 -14.25 12.10
CA ARG A 318 -6.64 -14.25 12.64
C ARG A 318 -6.45 -15.34 13.71
N LYS A 319 -7.41 -15.47 14.60
CA LYS A 319 -7.41 -16.50 15.65
C LYS A 319 -7.42 -17.90 15.02
N ASN A 320 -8.28 -18.14 14.03
CA ASN A 320 -8.36 -19.43 13.35
C ASN A 320 -7.08 -19.75 12.58
N VAL A 321 -6.54 -18.79 11.81
CA VAL A 321 -5.25 -18.95 11.12
C VAL A 321 -4.15 -19.31 12.12
N LYS A 322 -4.09 -18.62 13.26
CA LYS A 322 -3.14 -18.92 14.31
C LYS A 322 -3.26 -20.36 14.82
N GLN A 323 -4.49 -20.84 15.04
CA GLN A 323 -4.75 -22.21 15.48
C GLN A 323 -4.23 -23.25 14.46
N VAL A 324 -4.39 -22.99 13.15
CA VAL A 324 -3.88 -23.90 12.11
C VAL A 324 -2.35 -23.95 12.14
N PHE A 325 -1.67 -22.83 12.35
CA PHE A 325 -0.21 -22.81 12.51
C PHE A 325 0.25 -23.58 13.76
N GLU A 326 -0.41 -23.34 14.92
CA GLU A 326 -0.09 -24.02 16.18
C GLU A 326 -0.32 -25.56 16.09
N LYS A 327 -1.40 -25.98 15.43
CA LYS A 327 -1.68 -27.40 15.15
C LYS A 327 -0.55 -28.07 14.38
N ASN A 328 0.12 -27.33 13.49
CA ASN A 328 1.22 -27.82 12.67
C ASN A 328 2.62 -27.55 13.29
N ASP A 329 2.69 -27.22 14.57
CA ASP A 329 3.93 -26.95 15.34
C ASP A 329 4.76 -25.77 14.79
N PHE A 330 4.12 -24.79 14.14
CA PHE A 330 4.79 -23.59 13.72
C PHE A 330 4.75 -22.52 14.82
N GLU A 331 5.91 -22.04 15.24
CA GLU A 331 6.01 -20.83 16.02
C GLU A 331 5.76 -19.61 15.15
N ILE A 332 4.87 -18.74 15.62
CA ILE A 332 4.45 -17.56 14.86
C ILE A 332 4.74 -16.27 15.62
N GLN A 333 5.18 -15.26 14.86
CA GLN A 333 5.08 -13.87 15.25
C GLN A 333 3.98 -13.25 14.41
N SER A 334 2.97 -12.67 15.02
CA SER A 334 1.86 -12.02 14.33
C SER A 334 1.89 -10.52 14.56
N ASN A 335 1.88 -9.76 13.48
CA ASN A 335 1.47 -8.37 13.49
C ASN A 335 0.08 -8.31 12.86
N ALA A 336 -0.93 -8.50 13.69
CA ALA A 336 -2.33 -8.52 13.25
C ALA A 336 -2.57 -9.58 12.14
N GLY A 337 -2.93 -9.20 10.93
CA GLY A 337 -3.23 -10.13 9.83
C GLY A 337 -2.02 -10.63 9.04
N ILE A 338 -0.80 -10.32 9.48
CA ILE A 338 0.41 -10.81 8.83
C ILE A 338 1.19 -11.68 9.80
N ILE A 339 1.40 -12.92 9.41
CA ILE A 339 1.93 -13.98 10.25
C ILE A 339 3.27 -14.42 9.69
N PHE A 340 4.27 -14.53 10.54
CA PHE A 340 5.60 -15.05 10.21
C PHE A 340 5.88 -16.32 11.02
N SER A 341 6.40 -17.33 10.34
CA SER A 341 7.01 -18.47 11.01
C SER A 341 8.48 -18.16 11.35
N THR A 342 8.89 -18.43 12.59
CA THR A 342 10.21 -17.99 13.10
C THR A 342 11.28 -19.07 13.10
N LYS A 343 10.94 -20.35 13.03
CA LYS A 343 11.87 -21.48 13.24
C LYS A 343 12.60 -22.00 12.00
N ARG A 344 12.41 -21.45 10.82
CA ARG A 344 12.97 -21.97 9.57
C ARG A 344 14.06 -21.08 8.99
N GLU A 345 15.01 -21.67 8.26
CA GLU A 345 15.99 -20.93 7.46
C GLU A 345 15.30 -19.98 6.46
N LYS A 346 14.18 -20.43 5.87
CA LYS A 346 13.29 -19.60 5.04
C LYS A 346 11.98 -19.38 5.80
N PRO A 347 11.79 -18.22 6.43
CA PRO A 347 10.55 -17.95 7.14
C PRO A 347 9.38 -17.93 6.15
N PHE A 348 8.32 -18.70 6.47
CA PHE A 348 7.05 -18.61 5.77
C PHE A 348 6.29 -17.41 6.30
N HIS A 349 5.76 -16.57 5.41
CA HIS A 349 4.89 -15.48 5.79
C HIS A 349 3.55 -15.61 5.07
N LEU A 350 2.51 -15.25 5.79
CA LEU A 350 1.14 -15.30 5.34
C LEU A 350 0.45 -13.97 5.61
N ILE A 351 -0.27 -13.48 4.62
CA ILE A 351 -1.25 -12.40 4.78
C ILE A 351 -2.62 -13.06 4.92
N ALA A 352 -3.26 -12.88 6.07
CA ALA A 352 -4.58 -13.43 6.29
C ALA A 352 -5.63 -12.66 5.46
N PRO A 353 -6.52 -13.35 4.72
CA PRO A 353 -7.62 -12.70 4.02
C PRO A 353 -8.66 -12.15 5.02
N LEU A 354 -9.55 -11.28 4.55
CA LEU A 354 -10.63 -10.71 5.36
C LEU A 354 -11.94 -11.52 5.30
N ASN A 355 -11.99 -12.55 4.46
CA ASN A 355 -13.16 -13.39 4.22
C ASN A 355 -12.80 -14.87 4.11
N ALA A 356 -11.82 -15.34 4.91
CA ALA A 356 -11.41 -16.75 4.93
C ALA A 356 -12.61 -17.67 5.14
N THR A 357 -12.62 -18.77 4.38
CA THR A 357 -13.63 -19.85 4.43
C THR A 357 -13.05 -21.10 5.08
N ASP A 358 -13.87 -22.09 5.40
CA ASP A 358 -13.40 -23.39 5.90
C ASP A 358 -12.42 -24.03 4.90
N GLU A 359 -12.72 -23.95 3.61
CA GLU A 359 -11.83 -24.42 2.55
C GLU A 359 -10.45 -23.73 2.57
N TYR A 360 -10.39 -22.44 2.89
CA TYR A 360 -9.12 -21.74 3.06
C TYR A 360 -8.28 -22.37 4.18
N TYR A 361 -8.90 -22.68 5.31
CA TYR A 361 -8.20 -23.30 6.45
C TYR A 361 -7.73 -24.71 6.14
N ASP A 362 -8.51 -25.50 5.38
CA ASP A 362 -8.13 -26.84 4.95
C ASP A 362 -6.92 -26.81 4.01
N VAL A 363 -6.90 -25.89 3.05
CA VAL A 363 -5.75 -25.71 2.12
C VAL A 363 -4.52 -25.18 2.87
N LEU A 364 -4.70 -24.29 3.83
CA LEU A 364 -3.62 -23.81 4.69
C LEU A 364 -3.03 -24.92 5.54
N ASP A 365 -3.85 -25.76 6.15
CA ASP A 365 -3.43 -26.91 6.96
C ASP A 365 -2.60 -27.90 6.11
N THR A 366 -3.10 -28.24 4.93
CA THR A 366 -2.39 -29.10 3.97
C THR A 366 -1.03 -28.48 3.54
N THR A 367 -1.03 -27.19 3.26
CA THR A 367 0.19 -26.46 2.87
C THR A 367 1.24 -26.51 3.98
N LEU A 368 0.84 -26.27 5.24
CA LEU A 368 1.77 -26.30 6.37
C LEU A 368 2.27 -27.73 6.67
N THR A 369 1.43 -28.75 6.52
CA THR A 369 1.81 -30.17 6.67
C THR A 369 2.88 -30.54 5.65
N ASN A 370 2.66 -30.23 4.36
CA ASN A 370 3.63 -30.51 3.29
C ASN A 370 4.94 -29.76 3.49
N LEU A 371 4.90 -28.53 3.97
CA LEU A 371 6.10 -27.77 4.31
C LEU A 371 6.88 -28.40 5.46
N LYS A 372 6.20 -28.98 6.44
CA LYS A 372 6.84 -29.68 7.58
C LYS A 372 7.56 -30.94 7.11
N GLU A 373 6.94 -31.71 6.21
CA GLU A 373 7.53 -32.94 5.65
C GLU A 373 8.75 -32.64 4.76
N SER A 374 8.72 -31.54 4.00
CA SER A 374 9.85 -31.15 3.14
C SER A 374 11.10 -30.69 3.89
N ASP A 375 11.00 -30.31 5.17
CA ASP A 375 12.15 -29.93 6.00
C ASP A 375 12.80 -31.18 6.69
N ILE A 376 12.17 -32.33 6.61
CA ILE A 376 12.66 -33.59 7.22
C ILE A 376 13.51 -34.40 6.19
N THR A 377 13.40 -34.05 4.91
CA THR A 377 14.16 -34.64 3.81
C THR A 377 15.31 -33.75 3.36
#